data_f2800f36c2674755f9de70830afe4217
#
_entry.id   f2800f36c2674755f9de70830afe4217
#
_cell.length_a   1.000
_cell.length_b   1.000
_cell.length_c   1.000
_cell.angle_alpha   90.00
_cell.angle_beta   90.00
_cell.angle_gamma   90.00
#
_symmetry.space_group_name_H-M   'P 1'
#
loop_
_entity.id
_entity.type
_entity.pdbx_description
1 polymer ?
#
loop_
_entity_poly.entity_id
_entity_poly.type
_entity_poly.pdbx_seq_one_letter_code
_entity_poly.pdbx_strand_id
1 'polypeptide(L)'
;MSKNVVVVGAQWGDEGKGKIVDWLTESVQGVVRFNGGHNAGHTLVINGQKTVLRLIPSGVMHPHVKCYIGNGAVVSPEAMLKEIDDLKAHGMDAEDRIFVSGQCPLVLPYHIALDHAREAALGDKKIGTTGRGIGPAYEDKIARRALHVKDLCDPEGFAAKVRANCELINFLLVNFYKAEAVDVEKMINETLAMAPRITSKICDVSHTLNKLMADGKQFLFEGAQGTMLDIDHGTYPFVTSSN
;
A
#
# COMPACT_ATOMS: atom_id res chain seq x y z
N MET A 1 -4.07 31.17 -2.35
CA MET A 1 -3.24 29.93 -2.32
C MET A 1 -4.09 28.83 -1.71
N SER A 2 -4.27 27.73 -2.40
CA SER A 2 -4.92 26.53 -1.83
C SER A 2 -4.07 26.02 -0.67
N LYS A 3 -4.70 25.81 0.49
CA LYS A 3 -3.98 25.28 1.67
C LYS A 3 -4.11 23.76 1.66
N ASN A 4 -3.11 23.08 1.11
CA ASN A 4 -2.99 21.63 1.31
C ASN A 4 -2.51 21.34 2.73
N VAL A 5 -2.97 20.22 3.30
CA VAL A 5 -2.62 19.79 4.65
C VAL A 5 -1.91 18.44 4.57
N VAL A 6 -0.85 18.29 5.36
CA VAL A 6 -0.17 17.00 5.55
C VAL A 6 -0.37 16.56 6.98
N VAL A 7 -0.88 15.36 7.18
CA VAL A 7 -1.08 14.76 8.50
C VAL A 7 -0.08 13.61 8.67
N VAL A 8 0.80 13.76 9.63
CA VAL A 8 1.80 12.74 10.00
C VAL A 8 1.64 12.34 11.47
N GLY A 9 2.01 11.12 11.81
CA GLY A 9 2.09 10.66 13.19
C GLY A 9 3.40 11.15 13.85
N ALA A 10 3.31 11.67 15.06
CA ALA A 10 4.48 12.14 15.79
C ALA A 10 5.13 11.05 16.66
N GLN A 11 4.48 9.90 16.82
CA GLN A 11 4.93 8.79 17.68
C GLN A 11 4.89 7.45 16.93
N TRP A 12 4.12 6.49 17.41
CA TRP A 12 4.11 5.08 16.97
C TRP A 12 3.05 4.75 15.92
N GLY A 13 2.28 5.72 15.44
CA GLY A 13 1.28 5.54 14.39
C GLY A 13 -0.13 5.27 14.88
N ASP A 14 -0.34 5.11 16.18
CA ASP A 14 -1.62 4.84 16.84
C ASP A 14 -2.20 6.07 17.58
N GLU A 15 -1.74 7.27 17.23
CA GLU A 15 -2.14 8.55 17.85
C GLU A 15 -3.58 8.96 17.54
N GLY A 16 -4.26 8.20 16.67
CA GLY A 16 -5.63 8.54 16.27
C GLY A 16 -5.70 9.49 15.06
N LYS A 17 -4.67 9.50 14.20
CA LYS A 17 -4.64 10.30 12.95
C LYS A 17 -5.92 10.19 12.14
N GLY A 18 -6.51 9.01 12.05
CA GLY A 18 -7.75 8.78 11.30
C GLY A 18 -8.89 9.71 11.66
N LYS A 19 -9.05 10.07 12.95
CA LYS A 19 -10.08 11.02 13.40
C LYS A 19 -9.82 12.45 12.92
N ILE A 20 -8.56 12.86 12.93
CA ILE A 20 -8.14 14.20 12.46
C ILE A 20 -8.27 14.28 10.94
N VAL A 21 -7.85 13.20 10.23
CA VAL A 21 -8.01 13.09 8.79
C VAL A 21 -9.48 13.16 8.41
N ASP A 22 -10.35 12.40 9.05
CA ASP A 22 -11.78 12.38 8.82
C ASP A 22 -12.39 13.80 8.96
N TRP A 23 -12.09 14.48 10.07
CA TRP A 23 -12.57 15.85 10.31
C TRP A 23 -12.06 16.86 9.26
N LEU A 24 -10.80 16.80 8.88
CA LEU A 24 -10.22 17.70 7.88
C LEU A 24 -10.70 17.40 6.47
N THR A 25 -11.16 16.17 6.23
CA THR A 25 -11.60 15.70 4.90
C THR A 25 -12.86 16.39 4.41
N GLU A 26 -13.71 16.93 5.29
CA GLU A 26 -14.93 17.63 4.93
C GLU A 26 -14.68 18.81 3.98
N SER A 27 -13.51 19.44 4.07
CA SER A 27 -13.16 20.66 3.33
C SER A 27 -12.29 20.45 2.09
N VAL A 28 -11.88 19.21 1.80
CA VAL A 28 -10.94 18.92 0.69
C VAL A 28 -11.59 18.13 -0.44
N GLN A 29 -10.99 18.18 -1.63
CA GLN A 29 -11.46 17.46 -2.82
C GLN A 29 -10.83 16.07 -2.94
N GLY A 30 -9.75 15.81 -2.23
CA GLY A 30 -9.11 14.51 -2.26
C GLY A 30 -8.19 14.26 -1.09
N VAL A 31 -8.02 12.96 -0.77
CA VAL A 31 -7.08 12.48 0.24
C VAL A 31 -6.04 11.59 -0.43
N VAL A 32 -4.78 11.79 -0.08
CA VAL A 32 -3.63 11.14 -0.72
C VAL A 32 -2.87 10.33 0.31
N ARG A 33 -2.81 9.01 0.12
CA ARG A 33 -1.88 8.13 0.83
C ARG A 33 -0.56 8.11 0.07
N PHE A 34 0.51 8.60 0.67
CA PHE A 34 1.77 8.79 -0.04
C PHE A 34 2.86 7.78 0.34
N ASN A 35 2.70 7.02 1.44
CA ASN A 35 3.69 6.06 1.94
C ASN A 35 3.06 4.83 2.59
N GLY A 36 3.90 3.86 2.98
CA GLY A 36 3.49 2.64 3.65
C GLY A 36 2.79 1.65 2.71
N GLY A 37 2.02 0.77 3.29
CA GLY A 37 1.25 -0.25 2.56
C GLY A 37 0.07 -0.69 3.41
N HIS A 38 -0.41 -1.91 3.17
CA HIS A 38 -1.51 -2.48 3.94
C HIS A 38 -1.10 -3.00 5.34
N ASN A 39 0.11 -2.67 5.81
CA ASN A 39 0.58 -2.90 7.18
C ASN A 39 0.04 -1.88 8.19
N ALA A 40 -0.37 -0.70 7.75
CA ALA A 40 -1.10 0.24 8.57
C ALA A 40 -2.54 -0.26 8.80
N GLY A 41 -3.24 0.36 9.72
CA GLY A 41 -4.67 0.09 9.90
C GLY A 41 -5.28 1.15 10.79
N HIS A 42 -6.40 1.72 10.35
CA HIS A 42 -7.24 2.53 11.22
C HIS A 42 -8.69 2.08 11.10
N THR A 43 -9.32 2.04 12.26
CA THR A 43 -10.69 1.57 12.39
C THR A 43 -11.63 2.75 12.17
N LEU A 44 -12.56 2.56 11.26
CA LEU A 44 -13.70 3.44 11.03
C LEU A 44 -14.98 2.77 11.51
N VAL A 45 -16.00 3.56 11.74
CA VAL A 45 -17.35 3.05 12.05
C VAL A 45 -18.29 3.48 10.93
N ILE A 46 -18.75 2.52 10.13
CA ILE A 46 -19.66 2.71 9.01
C ILE A 46 -21.01 2.09 9.38
N ASN A 47 -22.08 2.89 9.42
CA ASN A 47 -23.41 2.39 9.77
C ASN A 47 -23.45 1.54 11.06
N GLY A 48 -22.65 1.92 12.07
CA GLY A 48 -22.52 1.19 13.33
C GLY A 48 -21.60 -0.03 13.28
N GLN A 49 -21.03 -0.37 12.13
CA GLN A 49 -20.10 -1.48 11.97
C GLN A 49 -18.64 -0.98 11.88
N LYS A 50 -17.75 -1.69 12.56
CA LYS A 50 -16.31 -1.38 12.51
C LYS A 50 -15.70 -1.90 11.22
N THR A 51 -15.11 -1.01 10.45
CA THR A 51 -14.35 -1.33 9.22
C THR A 51 -12.92 -0.86 9.38
N VAL A 52 -11.96 -1.69 9.02
CA VAL A 52 -10.52 -1.36 9.13
C VAL A 52 -9.98 -1.05 7.75
N LEU A 53 -9.64 0.20 7.51
CA LEU A 53 -8.86 0.60 6.33
C LEU A 53 -7.38 0.35 6.58
N ARG A 54 -6.68 -0.11 5.55
CA ARG A 54 -5.25 -0.41 5.62
C ARG A 54 -4.44 0.33 4.56
N LEU A 55 -4.91 0.30 3.32
CA LEU A 55 -4.24 0.92 2.17
C LEU A 55 -5.04 2.10 1.62
N ILE A 56 -6.36 1.97 1.58
CA ILE A 56 -7.25 3.01 1.05
C ILE A 56 -7.23 4.22 1.99
N PRO A 57 -7.09 5.46 1.45
CA PRO A 57 -7.14 6.67 2.26
C PRO A 57 -8.46 6.84 3.01
N SER A 58 -8.39 7.41 4.23
CA SER A 58 -9.54 7.61 5.12
C SER A 58 -10.65 8.46 4.49
N GLY A 59 -10.29 9.32 3.55
CA GLY A 59 -11.23 10.17 2.81
C GLY A 59 -12.31 9.40 2.03
N VAL A 60 -12.17 8.08 1.88
CA VAL A 60 -13.16 7.22 1.23
C VAL A 60 -14.54 7.31 1.87
N MET A 61 -14.60 7.67 3.15
CA MET A 61 -15.85 7.84 3.91
C MET A 61 -16.73 8.99 3.39
N HIS A 62 -16.14 9.97 2.71
CA HIS A 62 -16.84 11.16 2.20
C HIS A 62 -17.16 10.98 0.72
N PRO A 63 -18.45 10.93 0.32
CA PRO A 63 -18.83 10.62 -1.07
C PRO A 63 -18.31 11.59 -2.13
N HIS A 64 -18.01 12.83 -1.75
CA HIS A 64 -17.50 13.86 -2.66
C HIS A 64 -15.98 13.82 -2.83
N VAL A 65 -15.26 13.02 -2.02
CA VAL A 65 -13.80 12.99 -1.96
C VAL A 65 -13.23 11.89 -2.84
N LYS A 66 -12.18 12.23 -3.57
CA LYS A 66 -11.37 11.27 -4.33
C LYS A 66 -10.18 10.79 -3.49
N CYS A 67 -9.90 9.50 -3.55
CA CYS A 67 -8.82 8.86 -2.83
C CYS A 67 -7.68 8.49 -3.77
N TYR A 68 -6.47 8.92 -3.46
CA TYR A 68 -5.30 8.68 -4.29
C TYR A 68 -4.24 7.90 -3.52
N ILE A 69 -3.67 6.88 -4.14
CA ILE A 69 -2.52 6.13 -3.64
C ILE A 69 -1.30 6.52 -4.47
N GLY A 70 -0.38 7.24 -3.84
CA GLY A 70 0.80 7.83 -4.49
C GLY A 70 2.00 6.88 -4.52
N ASN A 71 3.01 7.25 -5.30
CA ASN A 71 4.19 6.45 -5.67
C ASN A 71 5.01 5.90 -4.49
N GLY A 72 4.90 6.51 -3.32
CA GLY A 72 5.62 6.08 -2.13
C GLY A 72 4.97 4.90 -1.42
N ALA A 73 3.70 4.59 -1.72
CA ALA A 73 3.02 3.42 -1.16
C ALA A 73 3.35 2.14 -1.94
N VAL A 74 3.36 1.01 -1.23
CA VAL A 74 3.44 -0.33 -1.84
C VAL A 74 2.05 -0.98 -1.81
N VAL A 75 1.63 -1.58 -2.93
CA VAL A 75 0.25 -2.00 -3.18
C VAL A 75 0.16 -3.52 -3.31
N SER A 76 -0.59 -4.16 -2.43
CA SER A 76 -1.04 -5.54 -2.63
C SER A 76 -2.36 -5.51 -3.41
N PRO A 77 -2.42 -6.11 -4.63
CA PRO A 77 -3.65 -6.22 -5.40
C PRO A 77 -4.79 -6.85 -4.61
N GLU A 78 -4.53 -7.98 -3.97
CA GLU A 78 -5.50 -8.72 -3.17
C GLU A 78 -6.02 -7.87 -1.99
N ALA A 79 -5.12 -7.27 -1.21
CA ALA A 79 -5.52 -6.47 -0.06
C ALA A 79 -6.33 -5.24 -0.47
N MET A 80 -5.95 -4.57 -1.57
CA MET A 80 -6.67 -3.41 -2.10
C MET A 80 -8.08 -3.77 -2.54
N LEU A 81 -8.24 -4.83 -3.32
CA LEU A 81 -9.56 -5.27 -3.80
C LEU A 81 -10.43 -5.76 -2.64
N LYS A 82 -9.85 -6.48 -1.69
CA LYS A 82 -10.58 -6.89 -0.49
C LYS A 82 -11.11 -5.69 0.29
N GLU A 83 -10.33 -4.63 0.49
CA GLU A 83 -10.81 -3.42 1.17
C GLU A 83 -11.95 -2.75 0.39
N ILE A 84 -11.88 -2.69 -0.96
CA ILE A 84 -12.94 -2.15 -1.80
C ILE A 84 -14.22 -2.97 -1.64
N ASP A 85 -14.12 -4.29 -1.68
CA ASP A 85 -15.25 -5.20 -1.55
C ASP A 85 -15.87 -5.15 -0.14
N ASP A 86 -15.03 -5.06 0.89
CA ASP A 86 -15.46 -4.89 2.29
C ASP A 86 -16.23 -3.55 2.46
N LEU A 87 -15.75 -2.45 1.88
CA LEU A 87 -16.46 -1.17 1.88
C LEU A 87 -17.82 -1.28 1.20
N LYS A 88 -17.87 -1.90 0.03
CA LYS A 88 -19.10 -2.10 -0.72
C LYS A 88 -20.11 -2.98 0.04
N ALA A 89 -19.66 -4.04 0.69
CA ALA A 89 -20.48 -4.89 1.54
C ALA A 89 -21.11 -4.13 2.73
N HIS A 90 -20.43 -3.07 3.22
CA HIS A 90 -20.94 -2.19 4.26
C HIS A 90 -21.78 -1.01 3.72
N GLY A 91 -22.20 -1.05 2.43
CA GLY A 91 -23.04 -0.02 1.81
C GLY A 91 -22.30 1.20 1.28
N MET A 92 -20.97 1.14 1.20
CA MET A 92 -20.14 2.22 0.67
C MET A 92 -19.50 1.83 -0.66
N ASP A 93 -20.14 2.14 -1.77
CA ASP A 93 -19.53 1.98 -3.09
C ASP A 93 -18.60 3.15 -3.38
N ALA A 94 -17.30 2.88 -3.31
CA ALA A 94 -16.25 3.87 -3.51
C ALA A 94 -15.33 3.52 -4.69
N GLU A 95 -15.66 2.47 -5.44
CA GLU A 95 -14.76 1.89 -6.45
C GLU A 95 -14.30 2.92 -7.50
N ASP A 96 -15.19 3.82 -7.92
CA ASP A 96 -14.91 4.86 -8.94
C ASP A 96 -14.16 6.09 -8.40
N ARG A 97 -13.98 6.16 -7.08
CA ARG A 97 -13.31 7.29 -6.40
C ARG A 97 -11.91 6.97 -5.93
N ILE A 98 -11.44 5.73 -6.11
CA ILE A 98 -10.12 5.26 -5.69
C ILE A 98 -9.21 5.20 -6.92
N PHE A 99 -8.09 5.90 -6.83
CA PHE A 99 -7.07 6.00 -7.87
C PHE A 99 -5.71 5.56 -7.32
N VAL A 100 -4.94 4.87 -8.15
CA VAL A 100 -3.62 4.38 -7.79
C VAL A 100 -2.58 4.83 -8.81
N SER A 101 -1.42 5.24 -8.34
CA SER A 101 -0.31 5.54 -9.25
C SER A 101 0.20 4.25 -9.89
N GLY A 102 0.34 4.28 -11.21
CA GLY A 102 1.00 3.19 -11.94
C GLY A 102 2.45 2.94 -11.48
N GLN A 103 3.07 3.88 -10.75
CA GLN A 103 4.43 3.76 -10.24
C GLN A 103 4.52 3.14 -8.83
N CYS A 104 3.40 2.81 -8.19
CA CYS A 104 3.42 2.09 -6.93
C CYS A 104 4.04 0.69 -7.12
N PRO A 105 5.02 0.28 -6.32
CA PRO A 105 5.48 -1.10 -6.31
C PRO A 105 4.38 -2.04 -5.85
N LEU A 106 4.34 -3.23 -6.42
CA LEU A 106 3.43 -4.29 -6.00
C LEU A 106 4.00 -5.05 -4.80
N VAL A 107 3.12 -5.44 -3.90
CA VAL A 107 3.38 -6.48 -2.90
C VAL A 107 2.76 -7.77 -3.40
N LEU A 108 3.60 -8.76 -3.68
CA LEU A 108 3.21 -10.06 -4.23
C LEU A 108 3.46 -11.17 -3.20
N PRO A 109 2.87 -12.36 -3.37
CA PRO A 109 3.04 -13.48 -2.43
C PRO A 109 4.48 -13.83 -2.10
N TYR A 110 5.42 -13.70 -3.04
CA TYR A 110 6.84 -13.95 -2.75
C TYR A 110 7.45 -12.97 -1.75
N HIS A 111 6.97 -11.73 -1.69
CA HIS A 111 7.40 -10.77 -0.65
C HIS A 111 6.92 -11.22 0.73
N ILE A 112 5.70 -11.72 0.82
CA ILE A 112 5.12 -12.25 2.06
C ILE A 112 5.90 -13.48 2.53
N ALA A 113 6.18 -14.42 1.63
CA ALA A 113 6.96 -15.60 1.92
C ALA A 113 8.37 -15.26 2.44
N LEU A 114 9.03 -14.29 1.80
CA LEU A 114 10.35 -13.82 2.20
C LEU A 114 10.33 -13.10 3.56
N ASP A 115 9.32 -12.30 3.84
CA ASP A 115 9.12 -11.61 5.12
C ASP A 115 9.00 -12.63 6.26
N HIS A 116 8.12 -13.63 6.10
CA HIS A 116 7.95 -14.71 7.08
C HIS A 116 9.22 -15.55 7.26
N ALA A 117 9.92 -15.88 6.18
CA ALA A 117 11.15 -16.69 6.26
C ALA A 117 12.27 -15.94 7.00
N ARG A 118 12.40 -14.63 6.78
CA ARG A 118 13.36 -13.77 7.48
C ARG A 118 13.07 -13.68 8.96
N GLU A 119 11.82 -13.40 9.33
CA GLU A 119 11.39 -13.34 10.73
C GLU A 119 11.61 -14.68 11.44
N ALA A 120 11.27 -15.80 10.78
CA ALA A 120 11.52 -17.14 11.34
C ALA A 120 13.00 -17.41 11.58
N ALA A 121 13.88 -17.02 10.65
CA ALA A 121 15.33 -17.21 10.76
C ALA A 121 15.97 -16.37 11.86
N LEU A 122 15.39 -15.24 12.23
CA LEU A 122 15.89 -14.38 13.31
C LEU A 122 15.57 -14.92 14.71
N GLY A 123 14.62 -15.86 14.85
CA GLY A 123 14.24 -16.43 16.15
C GLY A 123 13.87 -15.35 17.18
N ASP A 124 14.61 -15.31 18.29
CA ASP A 124 14.36 -14.31 19.36
C ASP A 124 14.80 -12.88 18.99
N LYS A 125 15.51 -12.71 17.87
CA LYS A 125 15.97 -11.41 17.36
C LYS A 125 15.02 -10.83 16.31
N LYS A 126 13.77 -11.30 16.25
CA LYS A 126 12.75 -10.80 15.32
C LYS A 126 12.61 -9.28 15.39
N ILE A 127 12.44 -8.67 14.25
CA ILE A 127 12.07 -7.24 14.15
C ILE A 127 10.61 -7.05 14.60
N GLY A 128 9.77 -8.07 14.42
CA GLY A 128 8.35 -8.00 14.71
C GLY A 128 7.56 -7.38 13.56
N THR A 129 7.87 -7.75 12.32
CA THR A 129 7.15 -7.28 11.15
C THR A 129 5.69 -7.72 11.18
N THR A 130 4.86 -7.09 10.36
CA THR A 130 3.45 -7.50 10.21
C THR A 130 3.29 -8.76 9.37
N GLY A 131 4.37 -9.31 8.81
CA GLY A 131 4.35 -10.48 7.92
C GLY A 131 3.63 -10.23 6.58
N ARG A 132 3.53 -8.99 6.14
CA ARG A 132 2.77 -8.60 4.94
C ARG A 132 3.63 -8.30 3.72
N GLY A 133 4.92 -8.59 3.80
CA GLY A 133 5.85 -8.40 2.69
C GLY A 133 6.18 -6.94 2.37
N ILE A 134 5.89 -6.00 3.27
CA ILE A 134 6.12 -4.56 3.04
C ILE A 134 7.62 -4.27 2.90
N GLY A 135 8.45 -4.76 3.82
CA GLY A 135 9.90 -4.61 3.79
C GLY A 135 10.51 -5.13 2.50
N PRO A 136 10.28 -6.41 2.13
CA PRO A 136 10.75 -6.97 0.87
C PRO A 136 10.29 -6.22 -0.38
N ALA A 137 9.06 -5.66 -0.39
CA ALA A 137 8.59 -4.86 -1.53
C ALA A 137 9.34 -3.52 -1.65
N TYR A 138 9.65 -2.84 -0.53
CA TYR A 138 10.51 -1.66 -0.54
C TYR A 138 11.95 -2.00 -0.93
N GLU A 139 12.48 -3.13 -0.47
CA GLU A 139 13.79 -3.63 -0.89
C GLU A 139 13.86 -3.81 -2.41
N ASP A 140 12.85 -4.44 -3.02
CA ASP A 140 12.77 -4.61 -4.46
C ASP A 140 12.71 -3.27 -5.20
N LYS A 141 11.98 -2.28 -4.65
CA LYS A 141 11.93 -0.92 -5.19
C LYS A 141 13.33 -0.29 -5.25
N ILE A 142 14.06 -0.32 -4.14
CA ILE A 142 15.39 0.29 -4.04
C ILE A 142 16.42 -0.49 -4.87
N ALA A 143 16.31 -1.83 -4.92
CA ALA A 143 17.12 -2.70 -5.78
C ALA A 143 16.77 -2.56 -7.27
N ARG A 144 15.75 -1.81 -7.63
CA ARG A 144 15.28 -1.57 -9.02
C ARG A 144 14.81 -2.82 -9.75
N ARG A 145 14.27 -3.79 -9.02
CA ARG A 145 13.65 -5.01 -9.56
C ARG A 145 12.15 -5.11 -9.24
N ALA A 146 11.57 -4.08 -8.61
CA ALA A 146 10.16 -4.07 -8.27
C ALA A 146 9.28 -4.18 -9.53
N LEU A 147 8.20 -4.95 -9.40
CA LEU A 147 7.06 -4.83 -10.30
C LEU A 147 6.17 -3.68 -9.81
N HIS A 148 5.66 -2.90 -10.74
CA HIS A 148 4.80 -1.76 -10.45
C HIS A 148 3.36 -2.04 -10.89
N VAL A 149 2.42 -1.28 -10.36
CA VAL A 149 1.00 -1.40 -10.74
C VAL A 149 0.79 -1.30 -12.24
N LYS A 150 1.54 -0.44 -12.95
CA LYS A 150 1.48 -0.32 -14.41
C LYS A 150 1.91 -1.58 -15.16
N ASP A 151 2.76 -2.43 -14.57
CA ASP A 151 3.20 -3.66 -15.22
C ASP A 151 2.04 -4.65 -15.42
N LEU A 152 0.96 -4.52 -14.64
CA LEU A 152 -0.27 -5.29 -14.83
C LEU A 152 -0.99 -4.99 -16.16
N CYS A 153 -0.64 -3.90 -16.86
CA CYS A 153 -1.16 -3.58 -18.19
C CYS A 153 -0.49 -4.40 -19.31
N ASP A 154 0.62 -5.07 -18.99
CA ASP A 154 1.36 -5.96 -19.90
C ASP A 154 1.50 -7.34 -19.25
N PRO A 155 0.54 -8.26 -19.45
CA PRO A 155 0.53 -9.57 -18.80
C PRO A 155 1.78 -10.41 -19.10
N GLU A 156 2.30 -10.36 -20.32
CA GLU A 156 3.50 -11.14 -20.71
C GLU A 156 4.75 -10.57 -20.04
N GLY A 157 4.95 -9.25 -20.10
CA GLY A 157 6.05 -8.57 -19.42
C GLY A 157 5.98 -8.72 -17.92
N PHE A 158 4.79 -8.65 -17.32
CA PHE A 158 4.58 -8.93 -15.90
C PHE A 158 5.03 -10.33 -15.53
N ALA A 159 4.54 -11.37 -16.27
CA ALA A 159 4.88 -12.76 -16.00
C ALA A 159 6.40 -13.01 -16.13
N ALA A 160 7.04 -12.46 -17.15
CA ALA A 160 8.49 -12.59 -17.34
C ALA A 160 9.28 -11.99 -16.16
N LYS A 161 8.90 -10.79 -15.69
CA LYS A 161 9.55 -10.15 -14.52
C LYS A 161 9.33 -10.95 -13.24
N VAL A 162 8.13 -11.47 -13.00
CA VAL A 162 7.83 -12.31 -11.83
C VAL A 162 8.72 -13.55 -11.83
N ARG A 163 8.81 -14.27 -12.96
CA ARG A 163 9.67 -15.47 -13.07
C ARG A 163 11.12 -15.13 -12.74
N ALA A 164 11.67 -14.06 -13.35
CA ALA A 164 13.05 -13.65 -13.12
C ALA A 164 13.32 -13.31 -11.64
N ASN A 165 12.43 -12.59 -10.96
CA ASN A 165 12.58 -12.29 -9.54
C ASN A 165 12.48 -13.56 -8.68
N CYS A 166 11.56 -14.46 -9.04
CA CYS A 166 11.33 -15.68 -8.25
C CYS A 166 12.46 -16.70 -8.38
N GLU A 167 13.30 -16.67 -9.41
CA GLU A 167 14.52 -17.48 -9.46
C GLU A 167 15.39 -17.25 -8.23
N LEU A 168 15.72 -15.99 -7.94
CA LEU A 168 16.51 -15.63 -6.77
C LEU A 168 15.74 -15.88 -5.47
N ILE A 169 14.48 -15.48 -5.40
CA ILE A 169 13.71 -15.56 -4.16
C ILE A 169 13.46 -17.02 -3.76
N ASN A 170 13.07 -17.89 -4.69
CA ASN A 170 12.88 -19.31 -4.40
C ASN A 170 14.21 -19.99 -4.05
N PHE A 171 15.32 -19.59 -4.68
CA PHE A 171 16.63 -20.06 -4.27
C PHE A 171 16.92 -19.71 -2.79
N LEU A 172 16.66 -18.47 -2.38
CA LEU A 172 16.84 -18.04 -1.00
C LEU A 172 15.89 -18.78 -0.03
N LEU A 173 14.62 -18.87 -0.38
CA LEU A 173 13.62 -19.54 0.45
C LEU A 173 14.04 -21.00 0.71
N VAL A 174 14.35 -21.77 -0.34
CA VAL A 174 14.64 -23.20 -0.22
C VAL A 174 16.04 -23.44 0.35
N ASN A 175 17.07 -22.78 -0.21
CA ASN A 175 18.46 -23.14 0.09
C ASN A 175 19.01 -22.43 1.33
N PHE A 176 18.58 -21.22 1.60
CA PHE A 176 19.07 -20.44 2.75
C PHE A 176 18.12 -20.53 3.94
N TYR A 177 16.84 -20.19 3.74
CA TYR A 177 15.86 -20.14 4.82
C TYR A 177 15.22 -21.50 5.15
N LYS A 178 15.40 -22.53 4.31
CA LYS A 178 14.77 -23.86 4.46
C LYS A 178 13.24 -23.79 4.51
N ALA A 179 12.68 -22.82 3.79
CA ALA A 179 11.26 -22.59 3.62
C ALA A 179 10.77 -23.17 2.28
N GLU A 180 9.46 -23.23 2.10
CA GLU A 180 8.85 -23.67 0.85
C GLU A 180 9.03 -22.65 -0.27
N ALA A 181 9.21 -23.13 -1.49
CA ALA A 181 9.21 -22.27 -2.67
C ALA A 181 7.80 -21.71 -2.94
N VAL A 182 7.75 -20.49 -3.46
CA VAL A 182 6.49 -19.91 -3.96
C VAL A 182 6.14 -20.56 -5.31
N ASP A 183 4.88 -20.93 -5.48
CA ASP A 183 4.33 -21.35 -6.77
C ASP A 183 4.19 -20.13 -7.69
N VAL A 184 5.13 -20.01 -8.61
CA VAL A 184 5.28 -18.84 -9.48
C VAL A 184 4.12 -18.70 -10.45
N GLU A 185 3.70 -19.80 -11.09
CA GLU A 185 2.64 -19.77 -12.10
C GLU A 185 1.27 -19.51 -11.46
N LYS A 186 1.01 -20.12 -10.32
CA LYS A 186 -0.19 -19.82 -9.54
C LYS A 186 -0.26 -18.34 -9.18
N MET A 187 0.81 -17.78 -8.65
CA MET A 187 0.89 -16.36 -8.27
C MET A 187 0.66 -15.44 -9.47
N ILE A 188 1.26 -15.73 -10.63
CA ILE A 188 1.06 -14.97 -11.86
C ILE A 188 -0.41 -14.98 -12.25
N ASN A 189 -1.01 -16.17 -12.34
CA ASN A 189 -2.40 -16.34 -12.76
C ASN A 189 -3.38 -15.61 -11.81
N GLU A 190 -3.21 -15.78 -10.51
CA GLU A 190 -4.07 -15.14 -9.50
C GLU A 190 -3.92 -13.60 -9.54
N THR A 191 -2.70 -13.09 -9.71
CA THR A 191 -2.47 -11.64 -9.79
C THR A 191 -3.06 -11.06 -11.07
N LEU A 192 -2.86 -11.71 -12.21
CA LEU A 192 -3.40 -11.26 -13.50
C LEU A 192 -4.94 -11.35 -13.56
N ALA A 193 -5.55 -12.29 -12.86
CA ALA A 193 -7.02 -12.34 -12.73
C ALA A 193 -7.59 -11.08 -12.04
N MET A 194 -6.84 -10.48 -11.14
CA MET A 194 -7.20 -9.22 -10.47
C MET A 194 -6.89 -7.96 -11.29
N ALA A 195 -6.00 -8.08 -12.29
CA ALA A 195 -5.45 -6.94 -13.02
C ALA A 195 -6.50 -5.99 -13.61
N PRO A 196 -7.61 -6.43 -14.24
CA PRO A 196 -8.59 -5.51 -14.84
C PRO A 196 -9.19 -4.52 -13.85
N ARG A 197 -9.48 -4.94 -12.61
CA ARG A 197 -10.02 -4.06 -11.57
C ARG A 197 -8.98 -3.07 -11.04
N ILE A 198 -7.71 -3.45 -11.02
CA ILE A 198 -6.61 -2.58 -10.56
C ILE A 198 -6.21 -1.59 -11.64
N THR A 199 -6.04 -2.06 -12.88
CA THR A 199 -5.59 -1.21 -14.00
C THR A 199 -6.59 -0.13 -14.36
N SER A 200 -7.88 -0.37 -14.19
CA SER A 200 -8.94 0.65 -14.35
C SER A 200 -8.80 1.85 -13.41
N LYS A 201 -8.03 1.71 -12.32
CA LYS A 201 -7.82 2.76 -11.31
C LYS A 201 -6.49 3.51 -11.50
N ILE A 202 -5.69 3.12 -12.49
CA ILE A 202 -4.38 3.74 -12.73
C ILE A 202 -4.58 5.19 -13.16
N CYS A 203 -3.86 6.11 -12.50
CA CYS A 203 -3.70 7.47 -12.97
C CYS A 203 -2.27 7.96 -12.71
N ASP A 204 -1.84 8.98 -13.43
CA ASP A 204 -0.67 9.75 -13.05
C ASP A 204 -1.05 10.66 -11.88
N VAL A 205 -0.88 10.14 -10.66
CA VAL A 205 -1.26 10.84 -9.43
C VAL A 205 -0.50 12.16 -9.31
N SER A 206 0.79 12.18 -9.61
CA SER A 206 1.61 13.39 -9.49
C SER A 206 1.12 14.49 -10.43
N HIS A 207 0.92 14.17 -11.71
CA HIS A 207 0.39 15.12 -12.69
C HIS A 207 -1.02 15.57 -12.32
N THR A 208 -1.90 14.64 -11.97
CA THR A 208 -3.29 14.91 -11.60
C THR A 208 -3.40 15.86 -10.42
N LEU A 209 -2.65 15.60 -9.35
CA LEU A 209 -2.67 16.46 -8.17
C LEU A 209 -2.13 17.86 -8.47
N ASN A 210 -0.98 17.96 -9.18
CA ASN A 210 -0.42 19.26 -9.54
C ASN A 210 -1.39 20.10 -10.38
N LYS A 211 -2.06 19.50 -11.35
CA LYS A 211 -3.08 20.18 -12.17
C LYS A 211 -4.25 20.67 -11.31
N LEU A 212 -4.81 19.80 -10.49
CA LEU A 212 -5.96 20.15 -9.64
C LEU A 212 -5.60 21.21 -8.58
N MET A 213 -4.38 21.17 -8.02
CA MET A 213 -3.89 22.19 -7.11
C MET A 213 -3.71 23.54 -7.81
N ALA A 214 -3.27 23.58 -9.06
CA ALA A 214 -3.21 24.78 -9.88
C ALA A 214 -4.60 25.37 -10.12
N ASP A 215 -5.62 24.52 -10.25
CA ASP A 215 -7.04 24.90 -10.36
C ASP A 215 -7.66 25.28 -9.00
N GLY A 216 -6.86 25.44 -7.94
CA GLY A 216 -7.30 25.88 -6.61
C GLY A 216 -7.93 24.79 -5.75
N LYS A 217 -7.88 23.52 -6.16
CA LYS A 217 -8.37 22.39 -5.35
C LYS A 217 -7.45 22.10 -4.18
N GLN A 218 -8.03 21.65 -3.06
CA GLN A 218 -7.31 21.37 -1.83
C GLN A 218 -7.23 19.86 -1.61
N PHE A 219 -6.09 19.42 -1.09
CA PHE A 219 -5.81 18.02 -0.79
C PHE A 219 -5.30 17.85 0.64
N LEU A 220 -5.63 16.70 1.21
CA LEU A 220 -5.07 16.23 2.46
C LEU A 220 -4.14 15.06 2.15
N PHE A 221 -2.90 15.15 2.64
CA PHE A 221 -1.90 14.08 2.52
C PHE A 221 -1.85 13.32 3.84
N GLU A 222 -2.25 12.06 3.77
CA GLU A 222 -2.34 11.15 4.92
C GLU A 222 -1.11 10.25 4.99
N GLY A 223 -0.26 10.46 6.01
CA GLY A 223 0.87 9.60 6.30
C GLY A 223 0.46 8.30 6.99
N ALA A 224 1.19 7.23 6.69
CA ALA A 224 1.12 5.98 7.42
C ALA A 224 2.06 5.99 8.62
N GLN A 225 1.80 5.13 9.61
CA GLN A 225 2.63 4.94 10.79
C GLN A 225 2.87 6.26 11.58
N GLY A 226 4.06 6.44 12.12
CA GLY A 226 4.49 7.62 12.86
C GLY A 226 6.01 7.76 12.86
N THR A 227 6.51 8.90 13.27
CA THR A 227 7.94 9.27 13.21
C THR A 227 8.85 8.26 13.93
N MET A 228 8.40 7.66 15.03
CA MET A 228 9.18 6.64 15.75
C MET A 228 9.32 5.33 14.98
N LEU A 229 8.50 5.11 13.95
CA LEU A 229 8.58 3.96 13.04
C LEU A 229 9.18 4.31 11.68
N ASP A 230 9.57 5.57 11.44
CA ASP A 230 10.20 6.01 10.19
C ASP A 230 11.59 5.38 10.06
N ILE A 231 11.94 4.95 8.82
CA ILE A 231 13.19 4.23 8.58
C ILE A 231 14.44 5.08 8.85
N ASP A 232 14.34 6.40 8.66
CA ASP A 232 15.47 7.33 8.82
C ASP A 232 15.49 7.98 10.21
N HIS A 233 14.31 8.25 10.79
CA HIS A 233 14.16 9.05 12.00
C HIS A 233 13.65 8.25 13.22
N GLY A 234 13.25 7.00 13.01
CA GLY A 234 12.67 6.15 14.05
C GLY A 234 13.68 5.37 14.88
N THR A 235 13.17 4.41 15.61
CA THR A 235 13.94 3.55 16.54
C THR A 235 14.53 2.34 15.80
N TYR A 236 15.38 2.61 14.83
CA TYR A 236 16.05 1.57 14.03
C TYR A 236 16.73 0.51 14.94
N PRO A 237 16.62 -0.81 14.66
CA PRO A 237 16.01 -1.44 13.48
C PRO A 237 14.49 -1.72 13.61
N PHE A 238 13.85 -1.36 14.71
CA PHE A 238 12.43 -1.61 15.00
C PHE A 238 11.54 -0.53 14.37
N VAL A 239 11.57 -0.46 13.05
CA VAL A 239 10.90 0.56 12.22
C VAL A 239 10.20 -0.09 11.03
N THR A 240 9.35 0.68 10.33
CA THR A 240 8.86 0.29 9.00
C THR A 240 9.94 0.52 7.94
N SER A 241 9.76 -0.04 6.74
CA SER A 241 10.67 0.18 5.61
C SER A 241 10.29 1.41 4.76
N SER A 242 9.47 2.31 5.30
CA SER A 242 9.00 3.53 4.62
C SER A 242 9.28 4.79 5.43
N ASN A 243 9.25 5.92 4.74
CA ASN A 243 9.28 7.26 5.34
C ASN A 243 7.88 7.78 5.56
#